data_f9ecf3009b0ee84a24fc741cb41c0d65
#
_entry.id   f9ecf3009b0ee84a24fc741cb41c0d65
#
_cell.length_a   1.000
_cell.length_b   1.000
_cell.length_c   1.000
_cell.angle_alpha   90.00
_cell.angle_beta   90.00
_cell.angle_gamma   90.00
#
_symmetry.space_group_name_H-M   'P 1'
#
loop_
_entity.id
_entity.type
_entity.pdbx_description
1 polymer ?
#
loop_
_entity_poly.entity_id
_entity_poly.type
_entity_poly.pdbx_seq_one_letter_code
_entity_poly.pdbx_strand_id
1 'polypeptide(L)'
;IFDRTLSYSSHVNYLKTNCLKALDILKVVGHTDWGADQKTLLCLYRALVRSKLDYGCIVYGAASNNILKKLDPIHHQGLRIALGAFRTSPVTSLYAKAQEMSLKNRRKKLSMNYVLKLKTCPDNPAYSCVFEPPNSKLFEKSRLTPPLGLRILPLFEDSKIDLDVVDDTTVSDTPPWSQSEPQICLSLTKYKKDTTNPEVYKQAFLEITSRHQNYVQIFTDGSKVDEKVAAAAVSSVAPSSPFSCRLRDHCSIYTAELQAILLALKQAYRSQESKFMIFSDSLSALQ
;
A
#
# COMPACT_ATOMS: atom_id res chain seq x y z
N ILE A 1 -14.58 -13.72 -16.24
CA ILE A 1 -15.03 -14.59 -17.37
C ILE A 1 -13.91 -14.63 -18.39
N PHE A 2 -13.37 -15.81 -18.63
CA PHE A 2 -12.38 -16.05 -19.69
C PHE A 2 -13.12 -16.58 -20.92
N ASP A 3 -12.86 -16.01 -22.08
CA ASP A 3 -13.29 -16.56 -23.36
C ASP A 3 -12.14 -17.30 -24.05
N ARG A 4 -12.46 -18.18 -24.98
CA ARG A 4 -11.49 -19.06 -25.68
C ARG A 4 -10.35 -18.28 -26.37
N THR A 5 -10.61 -17.06 -26.78
CA THR A 5 -9.65 -16.21 -27.50
C THR A 5 -8.95 -15.20 -26.58
N LEU A 6 -9.25 -15.22 -25.27
CA LEU A 6 -8.78 -14.24 -24.30
C LEU A 6 -9.04 -12.78 -24.71
N SER A 7 -10.13 -12.56 -25.47
CA SER A 7 -10.52 -11.21 -25.90
C SER A 7 -11.12 -10.38 -24.77
N TYR A 8 -11.60 -11.03 -23.70
CA TYR A 8 -12.30 -10.45 -22.55
C TYR A 8 -13.58 -9.67 -22.91
N SER A 9 -14.11 -9.79 -24.12
CA SER A 9 -15.30 -9.07 -24.56
C SER A 9 -16.52 -9.42 -23.72
N SER A 10 -16.74 -10.69 -23.43
CA SER A 10 -17.82 -11.18 -22.58
C SER A 10 -17.67 -10.67 -21.14
N HIS A 11 -16.45 -10.66 -20.61
CA HIS A 11 -16.16 -10.13 -19.27
C HIS A 11 -16.42 -8.62 -19.17
N VAL A 12 -15.97 -7.85 -20.14
CA VAL A 12 -16.19 -6.40 -20.18
C VAL A 12 -17.68 -6.07 -20.29
N ASN A 13 -18.45 -6.81 -21.08
CA ASN A 13 -19.91 -6.64 -21.17
C ASN A 13 -20.58 -6.99 -19.82
N TYR A 14 -20.17 -8.05 -19.15
CA TYR A 14 -20.63 -8.41 -17.81
C TYR A 14 -20.33 -7.29 -16.79
N LEU A 15 -19.08 -6.77 -16.76
CA LEU A 15 -18.71 -5.64 -15.92
C LEU A 15 -19.57 -4.42 -16.20
N LYS A 16 -19.79 -4.10 -17.50
CA LYS A 16 -20.64 -2.99 -17.92
C LYS A 16 -22.03 -3.10 -17.30
N THR A 17 -22.67 -4.26 -17.42
CA THR A 17 -24.02 -4.48 -16.87
C THR A 17 -24.06 -4.32 -15.35
N ASN A 18 -23.07 -4.89 -14.64
CA ASN A 18 -23.02 -4.81 -13.17
C ASN A 18 -22.71 -3.41 -12.67
N CYS A 19 -21.90 -2.64 -13.40
CA CYS A 19 -21.62 -1.26 -13.05
C CYS A 19 -22.82 -0.35 -13.34
N LEU A 20 -23.61 -0.61 -14.40
CA LEU A 20 -24.84 0.14 -14.68
C LEU A 20 -25.85 -0.03 -13.53
N LYS A 21 -26.07 -1.24 -13.01
CA LYS A 21 -26.90 -1.48 -11.82
C LYS A 21 -26.42 -0.67 -10.60
N ALA A 22 -25.10 -0.58 -10.40
CA ALA A 22 -24.54 0.22 -9.31
C ALA A 22 -24.74 1.75 -9.56
N LEU A 23 -24.69 2.19 -10.81
CA LEU A 23 -24.99 3.59 -11.15
C LEU A 23 -26.46 3.95 -10.91
N ASP A 24 -27.39 3.00 -11.07
CA ASP A 24 -28.80 3.24 -10.76
C ASP A 24 -29.01 3.48 -9.26
N ILE A 25 -28.30 2.76 -8.38
CA ILE A 25 -28.28 3.06 -6.95
C ILE A 25 -27.73 4.48 -6.70
N LEU A 26 -26.62 4.84 -7.34
CA LEU A 26 -26.04 6.18 -7.21
C LEU A 26 -26.99 7.29 -7.66
N LYS A 27 -27.78 7.07 -8.70
CA LYS A 27 -28.81 8.03 -9.16
C LYS A 27 -29.87 8.26 -8.09
N VAL A 28 -30.34 7.19 -7.44
CA VAL A 28 -31.34 7.29 -6.37
C VAL A 28 -30.79 8.06 -5.18
N VAL A 29 -29.59 7.71 -4.71
CA VAL A 29 -28.94 8.35 -3.55
C VAL A 29 -28.49 9.78 -3.87
N GLY A 30 -28.24 10.11 -5.14
CA GLY A 30 -27.86 11.44 -5.61
C GLY A 30 -29.04 12.34 -5.99
N HIS A 31 -30.23 12.14 -5.37
CA HIS A 31 -31.41 12.98 -5.61
C HIS A 31 -31.15 14.45 -5.24
N THR A 32 -31.74 15.38 -5.99
CA THR A 32 -31.49 16.82 -5.83
C THR A 32 -32.00 17.42 -4.51
N ASP A 33 -33.09 16.88 -3.97
CA ASP A 33 -33.75 17.47 -2.80
C ASP A 33 -33.34 16.80 -1.48
N TRP A 34 -33.09 15.48 -1.49
CA TRP A 34 -32.80 14.73 -0.28
C TRP A 34 -31.52 13.87 -0.38
N GLY A 35 -30.83 13.96 -1.52
CA GLY A 35 -29.68 13.09 -1.81
C GLY A 35 -28.44 13.41 -0.97
N ALA A 36 -27.49 12.48 -1.03
CA ALA A 36 -26.22 12.62 -0.37
C ALA A 36 -25.35 13.74 -0.98
N ASP A 37 -24.47 14.29 -0.16
CA ASP A 37 -23.49 15.28 -0.60
C ASP A 37 -22.46 14.69 -1.57
N GLN A 38 -21.73 15.57 -2.26
CA GLN A 38 -20.74 15.22 -3.27
C GLN A 38 -19.65 14.28 -2.75
N LYS A 39 -19.17 14.48 -1.52
CA LYS A 39 -18.10 13.67 -0.91
C LYS A 39 -18.58 12.24 -0.67
N THR A 40 -19.78 12.11 -0.13
CA THR A 40 -20.44 10.80 0.08
C THR A 40 -20.71 10.10 -1.24
N LEU A 41 -21.21 10.80 -2.26
CA LEU A 41 -21.46 10.21 -3.59
C LEU A 41 -20.16 9.76 -4.27
N LEU A 42 -19.04 10.49 -4.13
CA LEU A 42 -17.74 10.05 -4.61
C LEU A 42 -17.24 8.81 -3.86
N CYS A 43 -17.48 8.73 -2.55
CA CYS A 43 -17.16 7.54 -1.76
C CYS A 43 -17.95 6.32 -2.23
N LEU A 44 -19.26 6.47 -2.42
CA LEU A 44 -20.13 5.42 -2.96
C LEU A 44 -19.73 5.01 -4.39
N TYR A 45 -19.42 5.98 -5.25
CA TYR A 45 -18.90 5.69 -6.59
C TYR A 45 -17.63 4.83 -6.53
N ARG A 46 -16.70 5.18 -5.66
CA ARG A 46 -15.44 4.42 -5.46
C ARG A 46 -15.70 3.01 -4.95
N ALA A 47 -16.62 2.87 -4.02
CA ALA A 47 -16.96 1.59 -3.40
C ALA A 47 -17.77 0.67 -4.32
N LEU A 48 -18.76 1.18 -5.03
CA LEU A 48 -19.74 0.37 -5.77
C LEU A 48 -19.42 0.19 -7.25
N VAL A 49 -18.77 1.18 -7.87
CA VAL A 49 -18.50 1.18 -9.32
C VAL A 49 -17.02 0.97 -9.60
N ARG A 50 -16.15 1.86 -9.08
CA ARG A 50 -14.72 1.82 -9.35
C ARG A 50 -14.07 0.52 -8.85
N SER A 51 -14.47 0.03 -7.69
CA SER A 51 -13.97 -1.23 -7.14
C SER A 51 -14.19 -2.41 -8.10
N LYS A 52 -15.36 -2.48 -8.75
CA LYS A 52 -15.66 -3.51 -9.76
C LYS A 52 -14.79 -3.35 -11.01
N LEU A 53 -14.54 -2.11 -11.44
CA LEU A 53 -13.69 -1.81 -12.58
C LEU A 53 -12.21 -2.08 -12.28
N ASP A 54 -11.78 -1.92 -11.04
CA ASP A 54 -10.40 -2.19 -10.60
C ASP A 54 -10.15 -3.70 -10.44
N TYR A 55 -11.16 -4.47 -10.01
CA TYR A 55 -11.01 -5.89 -9.77
C TYR A 55 -10.66 -6.66 -11.03
N GLY A 56 -9.54 -7.35 -11.00
CA GLY A 56 -9.03 -8.13 -12.13
C GLY A 56 -8.60 -7.32 -13.36
N CYS A 57 -8.50 -5.98 -13.25
CA CYS A 57 -8.12 -5.11 -14.37
C CYS A 57 -6.71 -5.39 -14.92
N ILE A 58 -5.84 -5.99 -14.14
CA ILE A 58 -4.51 -6.46 -14.55
C ILE A 58 -4.66 -7.55 -15.62
N VAL A 59 -5.64 -8.43 -15.45
CA VAL A 59 -5.91 -9.56 -16.35
C VAL A 59 -6.69 -9.07 -17.58
N TYR A 60 -7.92 -8.55 -17.39
CA TYR A 60 -8.74 -8.12 -18.52
C TYR A 60 -8.22 -6.85 -19.23
N GLY A 61 -7.29 -6.13 -18.60
CA GLY A 61 -6.57 -5.02 -19.21
C GLY A 61 -5.73 -5.41 -20.43
N ALA A 62 -5.60 -6.71 -20.68
CA ALA A 62 -5.05 -7.26 -21.93
C ALA A 62 -5.99 -7.12 -23.14
N ALA A 63 -7.29 -6.86 -22.92
CA ALA A 63 -8.25 -6.68 -24.00
C ALA A 63 -7.88 -5.50 -24.91
N SER A 64 -8.36 -5.57 -26.17
CA SER A 64 -8.15 -4.50 -27.13
C SER A 64 -8.71 -3.16 -26.62
N ASN A 65 -8.09 -2.05 -27.05
CA ASN A 65 -8.53 -0.71 -26.65
C ASN A 65 -10.01 -0.44 -26.97
N ASN A 66 -10.53 -0.99 -28.08
CA ASN A 66 -11.92 -0.83 -28.46
C ASN A 66 -12.88 -1.51 -27.47
N ILE A 67 -12.49 -2.67 -26.92
CA ILE A 67 -13.27 -3.37 -25.90
C ILE A 67 -13.19 -2.60 -24.58
N LEU A 68 -12.00 -2.17 -24.16
CA LEU A 68 -11.80 -1.44 -22.90
C LEU A 68 -12.50 -0.08 -22.87
N LYS A 69 -12.56 0.63 -23.99
CA LYS A 69 -13.28 1.91 -24.13
C LYS A 69 -14.78 1.81 -23.84
N LYS A 70 -15.39 0.60 -23.92
CA LYS A 70 -16.79 0.39 -23.55
C LYS A 70 -17.08 0.69 -22.06
N LEU A 71 -16.06 0.72 -21.22
CA LEU A 71 -16.17 1.03 -19.78
C LEU A 71 -16.05 2.53 -19.48
N ASP A 72 -15.44 3.31 -20.37
CA ASP A 72 -15.23 4.75 -20.14
C ASP A 72 -16.54 5.53 -19.93
N PRO A 73 -17.64 5.29 -20.69
CA PRO A 73 -18.90 5.97 -20.44
C PRO A 73 -19.48 5.74 -19.04
N ILE A 74 -19.26 4.55 -18.46
CA ILE A 74 -19.72 4.21 -17.11
C ILE A 74 -18.97 5.05 -16.08
N HIS A 75 -17.65 5.13 -16.23
CA HIS A 75 -16.79 5.94 -15.37
C HIS A 75 -17.21 7.41 -15.44
N HIS A 76 -17.38 7.96 -16.65
CA HIS A 76 -17.79 9.33 -16.84
C HIS A 76 -19.18 9.62 -16.28
N GLN A 77 -20.14 8.70 -16.46
CA GLN A 77 -21.48 8.83 -15.90
C GLN A 77 -21.46 8.81 -14.38
N GLY A 78 -20.70 7.87 -13.78
CA GLY A 78 -20.55 7.79 -12.33
C GLY A 78 -19.98 9.08 -11.73
N LEU A 79 -18.95 9.64 -12.36
CA LEU A 79 -18.38 10.90 -11.92
C LEU A 79 -19.36 12.09 -12.10
N ARG A 80 -20.15 12.13 -13.19
CA ARG A 80 -21.16 13.18 -13.37
C ARG A 80 -22.22 13.14 -12.29
N ILE A 81 -22.73 11.95 -11.95
CA ILE A 81 -23.71 11.78 -10.88
C ILE A 81 -23.10 12.25 -9.55
N ALA A 82 -21.89 11.76 -9.22
CA ALA A 82 -21.26 12.07 -7.96
C ALA A 82 -20.88 13.56 -7.80
N LEU A 83 -20.59 14.25 -8.90
CA LEU A 83 -20.21 15.66 -8.89
C LEU A 83 -21.38 16.61 -9.11
N GLY A 84 -22.59 16.11 -9.41
CA GLY A 84 -23.70 16.94 -9.86
C GLY A 84 -23.41 17.69 -11.18
N ALA A 85 -22.56 17.09 -12.04
CA ALA A 85 -22.08 17.76 -13.24
C ALA A 85 -23.01 17.54 -14.42
N PHE A 86 -23.13 18.55 -15.29
CA PHE A 86 -23.94 18.46 -16.50
C PHE A 86 -23.41 17.40 -17.48
N ARG A 87 -24.31 16.90 -18.32
CA ARG A 87 -23.96 15.92 -19.36
C ARG A 87 -22.91 16.43 -20.34
N THR A 88 -22.89 17.74 -20.58
CA THR A 88 -21.95 18.44 -21.46
C THR A 88 -20.60 18.76 -20.83
N SER A 89 -20.45 18.57 -19.51
CA SER A 89 -19.19 18.88 -18.82
C SER A 89 -18.03 18.09 -19.40
N PRO A 90 -16.88 18.73 -19.70
CA PRO A 90 -15.71 18.09 -20.23
C PRO A 90 -15.18 17.00 -19.29
N VAL A 91 -14.74 15.87 -19.85
CA VAL A 91 -14.27 14.72 -19.06
C VAL A 91 -13.03 15.06 -18.24
N THR A 92 -12.12 15.86 -18.78
CA THR A 92 -10.91 16.32 -18.09
C THR A 92 -11.23 17.10 -16.82
N SER A 93 -12.27 17.95 -16.86
CA SER A 93 -12.73 18.70 -15.69
C SER A 93 -13.36 17.78 -14.63
N LEU A 94 -14.06 16.70 -15.05
CA LEU A 94 -14.58 15.70 -14.12
C LEU A 94 -13.44 15.00 -13.38
N TYR A 95 -12.38 14.60 -14.09
CA TYR A 95 -11.21 13.96 -13.48
C TYR A 95 -10.51 14.87 -12.48
N ALA A 96 -10.29 16.13 -12.84
CA ALA A 96 -9.66 17.10 -11.97
C ALA A 96 -10.49 17.34 -10.69
N LYS A 97 -11.80 17.58 -10.84
CA LYS A 97 -12.69 17.87 -9.70
C LYS A 97 -12.89 16.66 -8.79
N ALA A 98 -12.99 15.44 -9.35
CA ALA A 98 -13.13 14.20 -8.60
C ALA A 98 -11.81 13.69 -8.02
N GLN A 99 -10.67 14.23 -8.45
CA GLN A 99 -9.34 13.68 -8.19
C GLN A 99 -9.26 12.20 -8.63
N GLU A 100 -9.82 11.91 -9.79
CA GLU A 100 -9.84 10.56 -10.36
C GLU A 100 -9.03 10.50 -11.65
N MET A 101 -8.43 9.35 -11.91
CA MET A 101 -7.71 9.09 -13.15
C MET A 101 -8.65 8.56 -14.22
N SER A 102 -8.29 8.72 -15.50
CA SER A 102 -8.91 7.93 -16.57
C SER A 102 -8.75 6.43 -16.30
N LEU A 103 -9.69 5.59 -16.75
CA LEU A 103 -9.60 4.14 -16.55
C LEU A 103 -8.33 3.55 -17.18
N LYS A 104 -7.84 4.13 -18.29
CA LYS A 104 -6.57 3.74 -18.91
C LYS A 104 -5.39 3.92 -17.95
N ASN A 105 -5.26 5.11 -17.36
CA ASN A 105 -4.18 5.41 -16.43
C ASN A 105 -4.33 4.65 -15.11
N ARG A 106 -5.58 4.46 -14.67
CA ARG A 106 -5.87 3.65 -13.48
C ARG A 106 -5.42 2.21 -13.64
N ARG A 107 -5.74 1.57 -14.77
CA ARG A 107 -5.25 0.21 -15.09
C ARG A 107 -3.72 0.15 -15.14
N LYS A 108 -3.06 1.11 -15.78
CA LYS A 108 -1.59 1.19 -15.77
C LYS A 108 -1.03 1.23 -14.36
N LYS A 109 -1.52 2.16 -13.52
CA LYS A 109 -1.09 2.29 -12.12
C LYS A 109 -1.26 0.99 -11.33
N LEU A 110 -2.43 0.34 -11.45
CA LEU A 110 -2.69 -0.92 -10.73
C LEU A 110 -1.80 -2.06 -11.22
N SER A 111 -1.53 -2.14 -12.52
CA SER A 111 -0.62 -3.13 -13.09
C SER A 111 0.82 -2.90 -12.66
N MET A 112 1.28 -1.65 -12.64
CA MET A 112 2.63 -1.32 -12.14
C MET A 112 2.75 -1.64 -10.65
N ASN A 113 1.76 -1.29 -9.84
CA ASN A 113 1.75 -1.63 -8.40
C ASN A 113 1.78 -3.15 -8.17
N TYR A 114 1.11 -3.93 -9.02
CA TYR A 114 1.18 -5.39 -8.96
C TYR A 114 2.58 -5.90 -9.28
N VAL A 115 3.20 -5.39 -10.33
CA VAL A 115 4.58 -5.77 -10.73
C VAL A 115 5.59 -5.39 -9.64
N LEU A 116 5.46 -4.21 -9.02
CA LEU A 116 6.30 -3.81 -7.88
C LEU A 116 6.15 -4.78 -6.70
N LYS A 117 4.91 -5.15 -6.34
CA LYS A 117 4.69 -6.15 -5.29
C LYS A 117 5.21 -7.53 -5.67
N LEU A 118 5.10 -7.90 -6.94
CA LEU A 118 5.63 -9.18 -7.41
C LEU A 118 7.16 -9.20 -7.37
N LYS A 119 7.81 -8.05 -7.65
CA LYS A 119 9.28 -7.92 -7.57
C LYS A 119 9.80 -8.19 -6.15
N THR A 120 9.03 -7.87 -5.10
CA THR A 120 9.42 -8.17 -3.72
C THR A 120 9.26 -9.64 -3.32
N CYS A 121 8.66 -10.49 -4.17
CA CYS A 121 8.36 -11.88 -3.87
C CYS A 121 8.88 -12.80 -4.99
N PRO A 122 10.18 -13.09 -5.08
CA PRO A 122 10.78 -13.90 -6.16
C PRO A 122 10.22 -15.33 -6.21
N ASP A 123 9.82 -15.89 -5.07
CA ASP A 123 9.26 -17.24 -4.97
C ASP A 123 7.83 -17.38 -5.54
N ASN A 124 7.20 -16.26 -5.91
CA ASN A 124 5.87 -16.30 -6.48
C ASN A 124 5.91 -16.93 -7.89
N PRO A 125 5.05 -17.93 -8.19
CA PRO A 125 5.03 -18.58 -9.51
C PRO A 125 4.82 -17.63 -10.70
N ALA A 126 4.23 -16.45 -10.47
CA ALA A 126 4.05 -15.46 -11.52
C ALA A 126 5.31 -14.63 -11.80
N TYR A 127 6.35 -14.72 -10.95
CA TYR A 127 7.55 -13.89 -11.06
C TYR A 127 8.26 -14.10 -12.40
N SER A 128 8.63 -15.34 -12.72
CA SER A 128 9.31 -15.67 -13.98
C SER A 128 8.45 -15.33 -15.21
N CYS A 129 7.13 -15.52 -15.13
CA CYS A 129 6.23 -15.18 -16.22
C CYS A 129 6.18 -13.66 -16.55
N VAL A 130 6.49 -12.81 -15.56
CA VAL A 130 6.49 -11.35 -15.72
C VAL A 130 7.86 -10.82 -16.08
N PHE A 131 8.90 -11.23 -15.36
CA PHE A 131 10.26 -10.68 -15.50
C PHE A 131 11.09 -11.42 -16.55
N GLU A 132 10.77 -12.69 -16.84
CA GLU A 132 11.46 -13.53 -17.82
C GLU A 132 10.45 -14.16 -18.79
N PRO A 133 9.63 -13.37 -19.49
CA PRO A 133 8.57 -13.91 -20.32
C PRO A 133 9.15 -14.79 -21.45
N PRO A 134 8.74 -16.05 -21.54
CA PRO A 134 9.24 -16.94 -22.57
C PRO A 134 8.77 -16.46 -23.96
N ASN A 135 9.61 -16.67 -24.97
CA ASN A 135 9.28 -16.40 -26.38
C ASN A 135 8.81 -14.95 -26.68
N SER A 136 9.41 -13.95 -26.04
CA SER A 136 9.09 -12.52 -26.24
C SER A 136 9.05 -12.13 -27.74
N LYS A 137 9.96 -12.66 -28.55
CA LYS A 137 10.04 -12.42 -30.00
C LYS A 137 8.78 -12.83 -30.79
N LEU A 138 8.00 -13.81 -30.32
CA LEU A 138 6.75 -14.20 -30.95
C LEU A 138 5.67 -13.11 -30.87
N PHE A 139 5.73 -12.27 -29.84
CA PHE A 139 4.73 -11.22 -29.61
C PHE A 139 5.07 -9.90 -30.31
N GLU A 140 6.30 -9.70 -30.77
CA GLU A 140 6.73 -8.48 -31.48
C GLU A 140 6.02 -8.34 -32.86
N LYS A 141 5.77 -9.45 -33.55
CA LYS A 141 5.18 -9.46 -34.88
C LYS A 141 3.76 -10.05 -34.96
N SER A 142 3.22 -10.47 -33.81
CA SER A 142 1.96 -11.19 -33.74
C SER A 142 0.80 -10.27 -33.34
N ARG A 143 -0.42 -10.59 -33.83
CA ARG A 143 -1.67 -9.98 -33.38
C ARG A 143 -2.15 -10.53 -32.02
N LEU A 144 -1.35 -11.40 -31.40
CA LEU A 144 -1.65 -11.99 -30.10
C LEU A 144 -1.51 -10.94 -29.00
N THR A 145 -2.29 -11.10 -27.95
CA THR A 145 -2.20 -10.26 -26.77
C THR A 145 -0.90 -10.57 -26.02
N PRO A 146 0.01 -9.61 -25.86
CA PRO A 146 1.27 -9.86 -25.19
C PRO A 146 1.06 -10.18 -23.69
N PRO A 147 1.90 -11.05 -23.09
CA PRO A 147 1.94 -11.29 -21.66
C PRO A 147 2.07 -10.01 -20.83
N LEU A 148 1.73 -10.10 -19.54
CA LEU A 148 1.73 -8.94 -18.64
C LEU A 148 3.11 -8.26 -18.60
N GLY A 149 4.20 -9.01 -18.48
CA GLY A 149 5.55 -8.47 -18.46
C GLY A 149 5.85 -7.59 -19.67
N LEU A 150 5.61 -8.09 -20.88
CA LEU A 150 5.87 -7.34 -22.12
C LEU A 150 5.00 -6.08 -22.28
N ARG A 151 3.86 -6.00 -21.58
CA ARG A 151 2.97 -4.82 -21.61
C ARG A 151 3.34 -3.77 -20.58
N ILE A 152 3.90 -4.19 -19.43
CA ILE A 152 4.04 -3.33 -18.27
C ILE A 152 5.49 -2.93 -18.00
N LEU A 153 6.47 -3.80 -18.24
CA LEU A 153 7.89 -3.46 -18.04
C LEU A 153 8.33 -2.19 -18.79
N PRO A 154 7.95 -1.97 -20.05
CA PRO A 154 8.30 -0.73 -20.76
C PRO A 154 7.73 0.53 -20.08
N LEU A 155 6.64 0.43 -19.31
CA LEU A 155 6.08 1.58 -18.59
C LEU A 155 6.96 2.02 -17.42
N PHE A 156 7.76 1.13 -16.84
CA PHE A 156 8.74 1.46 -15.81
C PHE A 156 9.90 2.26 -16.41
N GLU A 157 10.38 1.84 -17.58
CA GLU A 157 11.41 2.56 -18.33
C GLU A 157 10.93 3.96 -18.72
N ASP A 158 9.72 4.07 -19.31
CA ASP A 158 9.09 5.36 -19.66
C ASP A 158 8.93 6.27 -18.43
N SER A 159 8.66 5.70 -17.26
CA SER A 159 8.45 6.44 -16.01
C SER A 159 9.74 6.66 -15.22
N LYS A 160 10.89 6.18 -15.70
CA LYS A 160 12.20 6.23 -15.03
C LYS A 160 12.16 5.63 -13.62
N ILE A 161 11.40 4.56 -13.45
CA ILE A 161 11.32 3.81 -12.19
C ILE A 161 12.24 2.60 -12.32
N ASP A 162 13.27 2.57 -11.48
CA ASP A 162 14.21 1.48 -11.41
C ASP A 162 13.67 0.35 -10.53
N LEU A 163 13.50 -0.85 -11.13
CA LEU A 163 13.02 -2.04 -10.43
C LEU A 163 14.12 -2.73 -9.60
N ASP A 164 15.38 -2.46 -9.88
CA ASP A 164 16.50 -3.08 -9.16
C ASP A 164 16.72 -2.46 -7.76
N VAL A 165 16.06 -1.33 -7.52
CA VAL A 165 16.03 -0.67 -6.21
C VAL A 165 14.99 -1.31 -5.26
N VAL A 166 14.16 -2.22 -5.74
CA VAL A 166 13.12 -2.88 -4.95
C VAL A 166 13.73 -4.07 -4.20
N ASP A 167 13.77 -3.98 -2.88
CA ASP A 167 14.28 -5.05 -2.03
C ASP A 167 13.29 -6.23 -1.95
N ASP A 168 13.82 -7.44 -1.87
CA ASP A 168 13.01 -8.65 -1.68
C ASP A 168 12.40 -8.68 -0.28
N THR A 169 11.15 -9.11 -0.20
CA THR A 169 10.47 -9.34 1.07
C THR A 169 10.64 -10.81 1.44
N THR A 170 11.45 -11.09 2.45
CA THR A 170 11.52 -12.43 3.01
C THR A 170 10.24 -12.71 3.78
N VAL A 171 9.47 -13.68 3.33
CA VAL A 171 8.32 -14.19 4.08
C VAL A 171 8.84 -15.21 5.07
N SER A 172 8.49 -15.09 6.35
CA SER A 172 8.85 -16.08 7.36
C SER A 172 8.17 -17.41 7.03
N ASP A 173 8.93 -18.51 7.07
CA ASP A 173 8.39 -19.86 6.93
C ASP A 173 7.46 -20.25 8.10
N THR A 174 7.54 -19.49 9.20
CA THR A 174 6.70 -19.71 10.38
C THR A 174 5.38 -18.95 10.21
N PRO A 175 4.23 -19.65 10.19
CA PRO A 175 2.93 -19.00 10.08
C PRO A 175 2.71 -17.99 11.22
N PRO A 176 2.03 -16.84 10.96
CA PRO A 176 1.82 -15.82 11.99
C PRO A 176 1.17 -16.34 13.28
N TRP A 177 0.27 -17.30 13.18
CA TRP A 177 -0.44 -17.89 14.33
C TRP A 177 0.43 -18.87 15.17
N SER A 178 1.59 -19.27 14.70
CA SER A 178 2.55 -20.10 15.44
C SER A 178 3.72 -19.29 15.99
N GLN A 179 3.77 -17.99 15.76
CA GLN A 179 4.74 -17.09 16.35
C GLN A 179 4.30 -16.71 17.77
N SER A 180 5.23 -16.69 18.70
CA SER A 180 4.96 -16.18 20.04
C SER A 180 4.75 -14.66 19.97
N GLU A 181 3.63 -14.16 20.50
CA GLU A 181 3.38 -12.74 20.58
C GLU A 181 4.34 -12.09 21.61
N PRO A 182 4.97 -10.96 21.28
CA PRO A 182 5.75 -10.21 22.24
C PRO A 182 4.83 -9.63 23.33
N GLN A 183 5.31 -9.54 24.55
CA GLN A 183 4.57 -8.87 25.62
C GLN A 183 4.70 -7.36 25.45
N ILE A 184 3.61 -6.69 25.10
CA ILE A 184 3.56 -5.24 24.92
C ILE A 184 2.99 -4.59 26.18
N CYS A 185 3.75 -3.67 26.79
CA CYS A 185 3.34 -2.89 27.97
C CYS A 185 3.04 -1.46 27.56
N LEU A 186 1.77 -1.06 27.60
CA LEU A 186 1.31 0.29 27.26
C LEU A 186 1.01 1.14 28.52
N SER A 187 1.49 0.75 29.70
CA SER A 187 1.16 1.44 30.97
C SER A 187 1.61 2.90 31.02
N LEU A 188 2.71 3.25 30.33
CA LEU A 188 3.20 4.63 30.26
C LEU A 188 2.34 5.54 29.35
N THR A 189 1.50 4.99 28.48
CA THR A 189 0.60 5.80 27.63
C THR A 189 -0.48 6.53 28.41
N LYS A 190 -0.73 6.12 29.65
CA LYS A 190 -1.65 6.82 30.56
C LYS A 190 -1.17 8.23 30.93
N TYR A 191 0.13 8.48 30.82
CA TYR A 191 0.76 9.74 31.15
C TYR A 191 1.00 10.55 29.89
N LYS A 192 0.31 11.67 29.73
CA LYS A 192 0.50 12.57 28.59
C LYS A 192 1.74 13.44 28.82
N LYS A 193 2.67 13.49 27.86
CA LYS A 193 3.91 14.28 27.92
C LYS A 193 3.66 15.75 28.31
N ASP A 194 2.61 16.36 27.76
CA ASP A 194 2.34 17.80 27.90
C ASP A 194 1.71 18.18 29.24
N THR A 195 1.07 17.26 29.96
CA THR A 195 0.30 17.54 31.17
C THR A 195 0.81 16.85 32.42
N THR A 196 1.71 15.86 32.27
CA THR A 196 2.24 15.10 33.42
C THR A 196 3.58 15.66 33.86
N ASN A 197 3.73 15.82 35.21
CA ASN A 197 5.00 16.22 35.77
C ASN A 197 6.10 15.21 35.41
N PRO A 198 7.27 15.67 34.91
CA PRO A 198 8.39 14.80 34.54
C PRO A 198 8.82 13.79 35.61
N GLU A 199 8.76 14.15 36.88
CA GLU A 199 9.12 13.26 37.98
C GLU A 199 8.14 12.09 38.14
N VAL A 200 6.84 12.30 37.91
CA VAL A 200 5.82 11.24 37.94
C VAL A 200 6.07 10.25 36.82
N TYR A 201 6.37 10.78 35.61
CA TYR A 201 6.69 9.95 34.44
C TYR A 201 7.95 9.10 34.68
N LYS A 202 8.99 9.74 35.26
CA LYS A 202 10.25 9.09 35.63
C LYS A 202 10.05 7.99 36.65
N GLN A 203 9.25 8.24 37.69
CA GLN A 203 8.93 7.23 38.72
C GLN A 203 8.19 6.04 38.12
N ALA A 204 7.19 6.26 37.26
CA ALA A 204 6.47 5.20 36.59
C ALA A 204 7.39 4.36 35.68
N PHE A 205 8.32 5.01 34.99
CA PHE A 205 9.35 4.32 34.21
C PHE A 205 10.27 3.47 35.08
N LEU A 206 10.77 4.02 36.18
CA LEU A 206 11.63 3.31 37.13
C LEU A 206 10.92 2.14 37.81
N GLU A 207 9.63 2.25 38.06
CA GLU A 207 8.83 1.13 38.59
C GLU A 207 8.75 -0.04 37.58
N ILE A 208 8.56 0.25 36.30
CA ILE A 208 8.54 -0.78 35.26
C ILE A 208 9.92 -1.46 35.16
N THR A 209 10.99 -0.66 35.13
CA THR A 209 12.35 -1.19 34.98
C THR A 209 12.80 -1.97 36.20
N SER A 210 12.39 -1.57 37.42
CA SER A 210 12.71 -2.30 38.65
C SER A 210 12.11 -3.69 38.73
N ARG A 211 10.98 -3.93 38.07
CA ARG A 211 10.34 -5.25 38.00
C ARG A 211 11.09 -6.19 37.03
N HIS A 212 11.95 -5.65 36.19
CA HIS A 212 12.66 -6.39 35.13
C HIS A 212 14.19 -6.14 35.17
N GLN A 213 14.79 -6.18 36.36
CA GLN A 213 16.21 -5.86 36.57
C GLN A 213 17.18 -6.72 35.75
N ASN A 214 16.77 -7.95 35.40
CA ASN A 214 17.61 -8.89 34.63
C ASN A 214 17.40 -8.76 33.12
N TYR A 215 16.72 -7.72 32.64
CA TYR A 215 16.49 -7.48 31.23
C TYR A 215 17.46 -6.42 30.71
N VAL A 216 18.05 -6.68 29.54
CA VAL A 216 18.82 -5.66 28.84
C VAL A 216 17.86 -4.65 28.22
N GLN A 217 18.05 -3.39 28.54
CA GLN A 217 17.22 -2.30 28.03
C GLN A 217 17.77 -1.81 26.69
N ILE A 218 16.90 -1.68 25.69
CA ILE A 218 17.22 -1.11 24.39
C ILE A 218 16.23 0.02 24.11
N PHE A 219 16.74 1.20 23.83
CA PHE A 219 15.96 2.40 23.52
C PHE A 219 15.96 2.62 22.00
N THR A 220 14.80 2.93 21.44
CA THR A 220 14.64 3.14 19.99
C THR A 220 14.11 4.52 19.71
N ASP A 221 14.60 5.13 18.63
CA ASP A 221 14.17 6.45 18.19
C ASP A 221 14.21 6.54 16.66
N GLY A 222 13.19 7.17 16.07
CA GLY A 222 13.09 7.48 14.67
C GLY A 222 13.08 8.99 14.47
N SER A 223 13.96 9.54 13.64
CA SER A 223 14.03 10.96 13.36
C SER A 223 13.77 11.31 11.91
N LYS A 224 13.08 12.43 11.70
CA LYS A 224 12.91 13.03 10.38
C LYS A 224 13.11 14.55 10.48
N VAL A 225 14.16 15.05 9.82
CA VAL A 225 14.45 16.48 9.72
C VAL A 225 14.50 16.82 8.24
N ASP A 226 13.60 17.66 7.79
CA ASP A 226 13.37 17.98 6.38
C ASP A 226 13.09 16.70 5.57
N GLU A 227 13.97 16.40 4.61
CA GLU A 227 13.90 15.19 3.79
C GLU A 227 14.78 14.05 4.34
N LYS A 228 15.52 14.28 5.44
CA LYS A 228 16.47 13.31 5.99
C LYS A 228 15.78 12.47 7.05
N VAL A 229 15.80 11.15 6.86
CA VAL A 229 15.16 10.17 7.76
C VAL A 229 16.21 9.21 8.30
N ALA A 230 16.21 8.97 9.59
CA ALA A 230 17.14 8.06 10.26
C ALA A 230 16.44 7.29 11.37
N ALA A 231 16.98 6.13 11.72
CA ALA A 231 16.54 5.28 12.81
C ALA A 231 17.74 4.85 13.66
N ALA A 232 17.54 4.76 14.95
CA ALA A 232 18.58 4.33 15.89
C ALA A 232 18.03 3.43 17.01
N ALA A 233 18.89 2.53 17.48
CA ALA A 233 18.65 1.71 18.68
C ALA A 233 19.91 1.71 19.55
N VAL A 234 19.77 1.92 20.86
CA VAL A 234 20.86 2.00 21.83
C VAL A 234 20.59 1.04 22.96
N SER A 235 21.56 0.14 23.25
CA SER A 235 21.49 -0.80 24.35
C SER A 235 22.14 -0.21 25.62
N SER A 236 21.57 -0.50 26.77
CA SER A 236 22.17 -0.15 28.09
C SER A 236 23.50 -0.85 28.35
N VAL A 237 23.75 -2.02 27.74
CA VAL A 237 25.01 -2.79 27.92
C VAL A 237 26.14 -2.25 27.01
N ALA A 238 25.81 -1.69 25.86
CA ALA A 238 26.80 -1.15 24.94
C ALA A 238 26.38 0.23 24.39
N PRO A 239 26.29 1.26 25.23
CA PRO A 239 25.80 2.58 24.82
C PRO A 239 26.71 3.30 23.82
N SER A 240 27.99 2.94 23.76
CA SER A 240 29.00 3.49 22.85
C SER A 240 28.90 2.98 21.41
N SER A 241 28.08 1.98 21.16
CA SER A 241 27.91 1.38 19.83
C SER A 241 26.44 1.36 19.41
N PRO A 242 25.86 2.52 19.12
CA PRO A 242 24.47 2.60 18.67
C PRO A 242 24.32 1.93 17.30
N PHE A 243 23.28 1.13 17.15
CA PHE A 243 22.84 0.65 15.87
C PHE A 243 22.02 1.76 15.21
N SER A 244 22.55 2.37 14.16
CA SER A 244 21.84 3.41 13.44
C SER A 244 21.89 3.19 11.94
N CYS A 245 20.87 3.62 11.24
CA CYS A 245 20.84 3.61 9.79
C CYS A 245 20.15 4.87 9.25
N ARG A 246 20.65 5.34 8.12
CA ARG A 246 19.96 6.34 7.33
C ARG A 246 18.95 5.64 6.41
N LEU A 247 17.73 6.16 6.38
CA LEU A 247 16.66 5.73 5.48
C LEU A 247 16.63 6.65 4.24
N ARG A 248 15.85 6.24 3.24
CA ARG A 248 15.61 7.08 2.06
C ARG A 248 14.79 8.31 2.43
N ASP A 249 15.05 9.41 1.75
CA ASP A 249 14.43 10.71 2.03
C ASP A 249 12.89 10.72 1.95
N HIS A 250 12.30 9.75 1.21
CA HIS A 250 10.84 9.63 1.08
C HIS A 250 10.16 8.83 2.19
N CYS A 251 10.94 8.27 3.12
CA CYS A 251 10.37 7.50 4.22
C CYS A 251 9.59 8.40 5.17
N SER A 252 8.53 7.84 5.76
CA SER A 252 7.78 8.51 6.81
C SER A 252 8.51 8.39 8.15
N ILE A 253 8.16 9.24 9.11
CA ILE A 253 8.62 9.08 10.50
C ILE A 253 8.19 7.72 11.07
N TYR A 254 6.99 7.25 10.74
CA TYR A 254 6.50 5.93 11.14
C TYR A 254 7.41 4.79 10.65
N THR A 255 7.91 4.91 9.40
CA THR A 255 8.88 3.94 8.86
C THR A 255 10.20 3.98 9.64
N ALA A 256 10.64 5.15 10.08
CA ALA A 256 11.84 5.29 10.90
C ALA A 256 11.67 4.63 12.27
N GLU A 257 10.53 4.80 12.93
CA GLU A 257 10.20 4.15 14.20
C GLU A 257 10.19 2.62 14.09
N LEU A 258 9.52 2.09 13.07
CA LEU A 258 9.53 0.64 12.81
C LEU A 258 10.95 0.11 12.53
N GLN A 259 11.74 0.87 11.78
CA GLN A 259 13.12 0.49 11.49
C GLN A 259 13.98 0.54 12.76
N ALA A 260 13.75 1.48 13.67
CA ALA A 260 14.44 1.55 14.96
C ALA A 260 14.14 0.31 15.82
N ILE A 261 12.87 -0.12 15.87
CA ILE A 261 12.49 -1.37 16.55
C ILE A 261 13.17 -2.58 15.90
N LEU A 262 13.22 -2.63 14.57
CA LEU A 262 13.93 -3.70 13.84
C LEU A 262 15.44 -3.72 14.17
N LEU A 263 16.07 -2.56 14.30
CA LEU A 263 17.47 -2.46 14.73
C LEU A 263 17.65 -2.97 16.15
N ALA A 264 16.73 -2.66 17.07
CA ALA A 264 16.75 -3.18 18.44
C ALA A 264 16.64 -4.72 18.47
N LEU A 265 15.73 -5.28 17.67
CA LEU A 265 15.59 -6.74 17.53
C LEU A 265 16.85 -7.39 16.95
N LYS A 266 17.49 -6.78 15.95
CA LYS A 266 18.76 -7.25 15.40
C LYS A 266 19.89 -7.17 16.43
N GLN A 267 19.91 -6.14 17.27
CA GLN A 267 20.87 -6.01 18.37
C GLN A 267 20.65 -7.09 19.43
N ALA A 268 19.39 -7.32 19.82
CA ALA A 268 19.01 -8.40 20.74
C ALA A 268 19.42 -9.77 20.21
N TYR A 269 19.14 -10.06 18.93
CA TYR A 269 19.52 -11.34 18.29
C TYR A 269 21.02 -11.60 18.27
N ARG A 270 21.85 -10.56 18.15
CA ARG A 270 23.31 -10.65 18.13
C ARG A 270 23.93 -10.71 19.54
N SER A 271 23.16 -10.42 20.56
CA SER A 271 23.61 -10.47 21.95
C SER A 271 23.60 -11.91 22.46
N GLN A 272 24.44 -12.17 23.49
CA GLN A 272 24.42 -13.44 24.22
C GLN A 272 23.36 -13.46 25.33
N GLU A 273 22.73 -12.34 25.59
CA GLU A 273 21.69 -12.21 26.60
C GLU A 273 20.36 -12.82 26.11
N SER A 274 19.54 -13.28 27.05
CA SER A 274 18.28 -13.98 26.72
C SER A 274 17.02 -13.16 26.96
N LYS A 275 17.13 -12.02 27.67
CA LYS A 275 15.98 -11.21 28.07
C LYS A 275 16.19 -9.75 27.71
N PHE A 276 15.28 -9.20 26.93
CA PHE A 276 15.36 -7.83 26.45
C PHE A 276 14.07 -7.06 26.74
N MET A 277 14.22 -5.78 26.99
CA MET A 277 13.13 -4.83 27.08
C MET A 277 13.39 -3.68 26.09
N ILE A 278 12.54 -3.56 25.09
CA ILE A 278 12.65 -2.54 24.05
C ILE A 278 11.69 -1.41 24.37
N PHE A 279 12.21 -0.20 24.45
CA PHE A 279 11.47 1.04 24.70
C PHE A 279 11.33 1.82 23.40
N SER A 280 10.09 2.13 23.02
CA SER A 280 9.76 3.00 21.90
C SER A 280 8.75 4.05 22.34
N ASP A 281 8.87 5.26 21.84
CA ASP A 281 7.91 6.34 22.10
C ASP A 281 6.79 6.40 21.04
N SER A 282 6.87 5.53 20.01
CA SER A 282 5.87 5.42 18.95
C SER A 282 4.76 4.43 19.30
N LEU A 283 3.66 4.93 19.85
CA LEU A 283 2.48 4.10 20.14
C LEU A 283 1.96 3.39 18.87
N SER A 284 1.96 4.07 17.73
CA SER A 284 1.49 3.52 16.46
C SER A 284 2.37 2.38 15.92
N ALA A 285 3.64 2.31 16.33
CA ALA A 285 4.55 1.24 15.95
C ALA A 285 4.41 0.02 16.87
N LEU A 286 3.83 0.19 18.09
CA LEU A 286 3.59 -0.86 19.06
C LEU A 286 2.19 -1.49 18.94
N GLN A 287 1.26 -0.86 18.23
CA GLN A 287 -0.09 -1.35 17.90
C GLN A 287 -0.14 -2.01 16.51
#